data_e8f468977b021d962ae50936e23c1e68
#
_entry.id   e8f468977b021d962ae50936e23c1e68
#
_cell.length_a   1.000
_cell.length_b   1.000
_cell.length_c   1.000
_cell.angle_alpha   90.00
_cell.angle_beta   90.00
_cell.angle_gamma   90.00
#
_symmetry.space_group_name_H-M   'P 1'
#
loop_
_entity.id
_entity.type
_entity.pdbx_description
1 polymer ?
#
loop_
_entity_poly.entity_id
_entity_poly.type
_entity_poly.pdbx_seq_one_letter_code
_entity_poly.pdbx_strand_id
1 'polypeptide(L)'
;MRTHLPKLAQFYTYKRSFSRNNQQLSMDNIGHFERICLLLSYNRVHMLEIQRIRQEKEAILTGLAKRNIDASQTIADILETDQNWRAAKTQLDQVAAEMNQLARSIGELFKSGQQAEATALKEKTSVLKTQETELKEQVNSLENRLQTLLYTLPNVPHQDVVQGKDAEDNQNIFEAGAIPQFEFEAQPHWDLAKKFKLIDFELGVKVTGAGFPFYRGKGARLQRALIQFFLDEAIAAGYEEFISPHMVNEASGYGTGQLPDKEGQMYYVKEDDFYLIPTAEVPLTNIYRDVILPDGNFSIKMCSYTPCFRREAGSYGKDVRGLNRLHQFDKVEIVRVEHPDNTAKALDEMLEHVKNLLNKLELPYRILRLCGGDMGFASALTYDFEVYSAAQEKWLEVSSVSRFDTFQTNRLKLRFKDDKKTTLCHTLNGSALALPRILASLLENHQTEQGIRIPKALQAYTGFSVID
;
A
#
# COMPACT_ATOMS: atom_id res chain seq x y z
N MET A 1 22.23 -32.81 -14.77
CA MET A 1 21.07 -32.72 -13.87
C MET A 1 20.19 -31.57 -14.35
N ARG A 2 19.03 -31.87 -14.91
CA ARG A 2 18.07 -30.88 -15.42
C ARG A 2 17.06 -30.64 -14.31
N THR A 3 17.01 -29.42 -13.78
CA THR A 3 16.00 -28.98 -12.83
C THR A 3 15.02 -28.06 -13.54
N HIS A 4 13.75 -28.35 -13.34
CA HIS A 4 12.58 -27.67 -13.91
C HIS A 4 12.51 -26.20 -13.45
N LEU A 5 12.48 -25.29 -14.42
CA LEU A 5 12.00 -23.91 -14.26
C LEU A 5 10.53 -23.83 -14.69
N PRO A 6 9.62 -23.21 -13.92
CA PRO A 6 8.21 -23.16 -14.27
C PRO A 6 7.88 -22.00 -15.20
N LYS A 7 6.92 -22.24 -16.02
CA LYS A 7 6.12 -21.58 -17.07
C LYS A 7 5.83 -20.04 -16.99
N LEU A 8 6.71 -19.19 -16.53
CA LEU A 8 6.51 -17.72 -16.55
C LEU A 8 6.97 -17.05 -17.86
N ALA A 9 7.73 -17.75 -18.71
CA ALA A 9 8.25 -17.19 -19.96
C ALA A 9 7.26 -17.20 -21.14
N GLN A 10 6.09 -17.82 -21.02
CA GLN A 10 5.13 -17.95 -22.13
C GLN A 10 4.16 -16.77 -22.29
N PHE A 11 4.05 -15.87 -21.31
CA PHE A 11 3.09 -14.75 -21.39
C PHE A 11 3.59 -13.53 -22.19
N TYR A 12 4.90 -13.38 -22.38
CA TYR A 12 5.46 -12.22 -23.09
C TYR A 12 5.57 -12.39 -24.61
N THR A 13 5.51 -13.63 -25.13
CA THR A 13 5.61 -13.92 -26.57
C THR A 13 4.29 -13.75 -27.32
N TYR A 14 3.16 -13.66 -26.64
CA TYR A 14 1.84 -13.62 -27.30
C TYR A 14 1.44 -12.21 -27.82
N LYS A 15 2.10 -11.15 -27.38
CA LYS A 15 1.79 -9.77 -27.84
C LYS A 15 2.51 -9.32 -29.12
N ARG A 16 3.48 -10.08 -29.64
CA ARG A 16 4.22 -9.68 -30.86
C ARG A 16 3.75 -10.34 -32.16
N SER A 17 2.85 -11.32 -32.12
CA SER A 17 2.34 -11.99 -33.33
C SER A 17 1.02 -11.44 -33.90
N PHE A 18 0.40 -10.44 -33.24
CA PHE A 18 -0.92 -9.93 -33.65
C PHE A 18 -0.89 -8.75 -34.63
N SER A 19 0.28 -8.34 -35.12
CA SER A 19 0.40 -7.16 -36.02
C SER A 19 0.54 -7.46 -37.51
N ARG A 20 0.45 -8.70 -37.95
CA ARG A 20 0.44 -9.01 -39.38
C ARG A 20 -0.43 -10.22 -39.72
N ASN A 21 -1.74 -9.99 -39.79
CA ASN A 21 -2.67 -10.66 -40.72
C ASN A 21 -4.07 -10.09 -40.52
N ASN A 22 -4.36 -9.00 -41.23
CA ASN A 22 -5.71 -8.55 -41.52
C ASN A 22 -6.22 -9.39 -42.66
N GLN A 23 -7.06 -10.39 -42.37
CA GLN A 23 -8.15 -10.80 -43.26
C GLN A 23 -9.05 -11.80 -42.53
N GLN A 24 -10.35 -11.43 -42.43
CA GLN A 24 -11.53 -12.26 -42.11
C GLN A 24 -11.52 -13.00 -40.76
N LEU A 25 -11.86 -12.26 -39.69
CA LEU A 25 -12.47 -12.85 -38.51
C LEU A 25 -13.99 -12.77 -38.68
N SER A 26 -14.66 -13.94 -38.66
CA SER A 26 -16.10 -14.06 -38.75
C SER A 26 -16.80 -13.41 -37.55
N MET A 27 -18.05 -12.94 -37.76
CA MET A 27 -18.85 -12.23 -36.74
C MET A 27 -19.08 -13.01 -35.43
N ASP A 28 -18.83 -14.31 -35.38
CA ASP A 28 -19.00 -15.16 -34.20
C ASP A 28 -17.93 -14.97 -33.12
N ASN A 29 -16.75 -14.43 -33.48
CA ASN A 29 -15.69 -14.17 -32.52
C ASN A 29 -15.80 -12.82 -31.79
N ILE A 30 -16.56 -11.88 -32.34
CA ILE A 30 -16.78 -10.55 -31.71
C ILE A 30 -17.63 -10.71 -30.44
N GLY A 31 -18.66 -11.56 -30.48
CA GLY A 31 -19.51 -11.84 -29.32
C GLY A 31 -18.78 -12.54 -28.15
N HIS A 32 -17.70 -13.28 -28.46
CA HIS A 32 -16.92 -13.95 -27.41
C HIS A 32 -15.92 -12.99 -26.75
N PHE A 33 -15.35 -12.06 -27.51
CA PHE A 33 -14.43 -11.04 -27.01
C PHE A 33 -15.17 -9.96 -26.20
N GLU A 34 -16.36 -9.54 -26.63
CA GLU A 34 -17.23 -8.67 -25.84
C GLU A 34 -17.74 -9.34 -24.57
N ARG A 35 -18.02 -10.64 -24.59
CA ARG A 35 -18.36 -11.42 -23.37
C ARG A 35 -17.18 -11.51 -22.41
N ILE A 36 -15.96 -11.68 -22.88
CA ILE A 36 -14.75 -11.70 -22.05
C ILE A 36 -14.47 -10.30 -21.49
N CYS A 37 -14.64 -9.24 -22.27
CA CYS A 37 -14.54 -7.87 -21.78
C CYS A 37 -15.66 -7.51 -20.79
N LEU A 38 -16.90 -7.97 -21.00
CA LEU A 38 -18.00 -7.81 -20.05
C LEU A 38 -17.77 -8.61 -18.76
N LEU A 39 -17.20 -9.80 -18.82
CA LEU A 39 -16.83 -10.59 -17.63
C LEU A 39 -15.62 -9.99 -16.89
N LEU A 40 -14.72 -9.29 -17.58
CA LEU A 40 -13.59 -8.57 -16.98
C LEU A 40 -14.00 -7.23 -16.36
N SER A 41 -15.08 -6.59 -16.80
CA SER A 41 -15.63 -5.36 -16.19
C SER A 41 -16.38 -5.61 -14.88
N TYR A 42 -16.70 -6.88 -14.55
CA TYR A 42 -17.58 -7.25 -13.45
C TYR A 42 -16.95 -7.29 -12.05
N ASN A 43 -15.64 -7.04 -11.94
CA ASN A 43 -14.94 -7.10 -10.67
C ASN A 43 -14.19 -5.79 -10.35
N ARG A 44 -14.90 -4.65 -10.34
CA ARG A 44 -14.32 -3.42 -9.78
C ARG A 44 -14.30 -3.50 -8.26
N VAL A 45 -13.22 -3.02 -7.72
CA VAL A 45 -12.77 -3.18 -6.34
C VAL A 45 -13.44 -2.18 -5.43
N HIS A 46 -13.96 -2.61 -4.30
CA HIS A 46 -14.49 -1.77 -3.24
C HIS A 46 -13.53 -1.76 -2.04
N MET A 47 -13.26 -0.61 -1.44
CA MET A 47 -12.26 -0.39 -0.39
C MET A 47 -12.62 -0.99 0.96
N LEU A 48 -13.83 -0.75 1.43
CA LEU A 48 -14.52 -1.58 2.40
C LEU A 48 -15.46 -2.47 1.60
N GLU A 49 -15.50 -3.76 1.91
CA GLU A 49 -16.43 -4.65 1.24
C GLU A 49 -17.85 -4.12 1.41
N ILE A 50 -18.52 -3.78 0.29
CA ILE A 50 -19.91 -3.29 0.34
C ILE A 50 -20.84 -4.26 1.08
N GLN A 51 -20.54 -5.55 1.01
CA GLN A 51 -21.26 -6.57 1.74
C GLN A 51 -21.11 -6.38 3.26
N ARG A 52 -19.90 -6.07 3.72
CA ARG A 52 -19.62 -5.78 5.13
C ARG A 52 -20.33 -4.50 5.57
N ILE A 53 -20.34 -3.43 4.74
CA ILE A 53 -21.08 -2.19 5.04
C ILE A 53 -22.57 -2.46 5.21
N ARG A 54 -23.16 -3.34 4.38
CA ARG A 54 -24.59 -3.72 4.50
C ARG A 54 -24.90 -4.50 5.78
N GLN A 55 -23.99 -5.38 6.19
CA GLN A 55 -24.21 -6.30 7.31
C GLN A 55 -23.81 -5.73 8.66
N GLU A 56 -22.77 -4.89 8.71
CA GLU A 56 -22.10 -4.44 9.93
C GLU A 56 -22.11 -2.89 10.07
N LYS A 57 -23.13 -2.21 9.53
CA LYS A 57 -23.19 -0.74 9.48
C LYS A 57 -22.83 -0.09 10.82
N GLU A 58 -23.46 -0.50 11.91
CA GLU A 58 -23.27 0.09 13.23
C GLU A 58 -21.87 -0.15 13.81
N ALA A 59 -21.30 -1.33 13.57
CA ALA A 59 -19.94 -1.64 13.99
C ALA A 59 -18.90 -0.79 13.23
N ILE A 60 -19.14 -0.57 11.92
CA ILE A 60 -18.28 0.29 11.08
C ILE A 60 -18.37 1.75 11.55
N LEU A 61 -19.56 2.28 11.80
CA LEU A 61 -19.75 3.64 12.33
C LEU A 61 -19.04 3.81 13.68
N THR A 62 -19.21 2.84 14.59
CA THR A 62 -18.54 2.85 15.89
C THR A 62 -17.01 2.79 15.74
N GLY A 63 -16.51 1.98 14.82
CA GLY A 63 -15.08 1.89 14.54
C GLY A 63 -14.52 3.21 13.96
N LEU A 64 -15.20 3.81 12.98
CA LEU A 64 -14.79 5.08 12.39
C LEU A 64 -14.89 6.28 13.37
N ALA A 65 -15.78 6.22 14.33
CA ALA A 65 -15.87 7.21 15.39
C ALA A 65 -14.58 7.27 16.25
N LYS A 66 -13.82 6.15 16.39
CA LYS A 66 -12.51 6.15 17.03
C LYS A 66 -11.49 7.05 16.34
N ARG A 67 -11.67 7.28 15.01
CA ARG A 67 -10.86 8.21 14.18
C ARG A 67 -11.39 9.65 14.20
N ASN A 68 -12.39 9.95 15.04
CA ASN A 68 -13.13 11.22 15.04
C ASN A 68 -13.81 11.52 13.69
N ILE A 69 -14.23 10.49 12.96
CA ILE A 69 -14.90 10.62 11.66
C ILE A 69 -16.37 10.25 11.86
N ASP A 70 -17.26 11.20 11.60
CA ASP A 70 -18.69 10.91 11.40
C ASP A 70 -18.90 10.49 9.94
N ALA A 71 -19.03 9.18 9.74
CA ALA A 71 -19.27 8.59 8.43
C ALA A 71 -20.75 8.30 8.14
N SER A 72 -21.67 8.76 9.00
CA SER A 72 -23.10 8.41 8.96
C SER A 72 -23.71 8.72 7.59
N GLN A 73 -23.51 9.95 7.09
CA GLN A 73 -24.03 10.37 5.78
C GLN A 73 -23.36 9.61 4.62
N THR A 74 -22.02 9.49 4.66
CA THR A 74 -21.30 8.78 3.61
C THR A 74 -21.72 7.31 3.49
N ILE A 75 -21.92 6.63 4.63
CA ILE A 75 -22.42 5.25 4.65
C ILE A 75 -23.88 5.16 4.14
N ALA A 76 -24.73 6.12 4.47
CA ALA A 76 -26.09 6.18 3.95
C ALA A 76 -26.08 6.35 2.43
N ASP A 77 -25.26 7.27 1.88
CA ASP A 77 -25.12 7.51 0.45
C ASP A 77 -24.55 6.27 -0.29
N ILE A 78 -23.62 5.56 0.32
CA ILE A 78 -23.08 4.30 -0.22
C ILE A 78 -24.16 3.25 -0.31
N LEU A 79 -24.95 3.05 0.74
CA LEU A 79 -26.01 2.03 0.78
C LEU A 79 -27.13 2.33 -0.21
N GLU A 80 -27.52 3.60 -0.34
CA GLU A 80 -28.50 4.05 -1.33
C GLU A 80 -27.97 3.84 -2.76
N THR A 81 -26.74 4.26 -3.02
CA THR A 81 -26.11 4.11 -4.34
C THR A 81 -25.97 2.63 -4.72
N ASP A 82 -25.59 1.77 -3.77
CA ASP A 82 -25.52 0.32 -3.95
C ASP A 82 -26.90 -0.30 -4.24
N GLN A 83 -27.95 0.15 -3.56
CA GLN A 83 -29.29 -0.32 -3.80
C GLN A 83 -29.75 0.03 -5.22
N ASN A 84 -29.52 1.28 -5.63
CA ASN A 84 -29.86 1.77 -6.97
C ASN A 84 -29.04 1.03 -8.05
N TRP A 85 -27.74 0.81 -7.82
CA TRP A 85 -26.89 0.04 -8.72
C TRP A 85 -27.42 -1.40 -8.92
N ARG A 86 -27.77 -2.09 -7.84
CA ARG A 86 -28.30 -3.45 -7.91
C ARG A 86 -29.64 -3.50 -8.65
N ALA A 87 -30.51 -2.51 -8.45
CA ALA A 87 -31.79 -2.42 -9.15
C ALA A 87 -31.59 -2.20 -10.65
N ALA A 88 -30.75 -1.22 -11.04
CA ALA A 88 -30.41 -0.95 -12.43
C ALA A 88 -29.74 -2.15 -13.11
N LYS A 89 -28.84 -2.82 -12.40
CA LYS A 89 -28.18 -4.03 -12.89
C LYS A 89 -29.15 -5.18 -13.14
N THR A 90 -30.09 -5.40 -12.24
CA THR A 90 -31.13 -6.42 -12.40
C THR A 90 -31.99 -6.13 -13.62
N GLN A 91 -32.38 -4.86 -13.85
CA GLN A 91 -33.13 -4.46 -15.03
C GLN A 91 -32.33 -4.66 -16.32
N LEU A 92 -31.04 -4.31 -16.32
CA LEU A 92 -30.14 -4.52 -17.46
C LEU A 92 -30.03 -6.01 -17.82
N ASP A 93 -29.88 -6.87 -16.82
CA ASP A 93 -29.82 -8.32 -17.04
C ASP A 93 -31.14 -8.90 -17.56
N GLN A 94 -32.30 -8.37 -17.12
CA GLN A 94 -33.61 -8.74 -17.63
C GLN A 94 -33.80 -8.33 -19.10
N VAL A 95 -33.45 -7.07 -19.46
CA VAL A 95 -33.52 -6.59 -20.84
C VAL A 95 -32.59 -7.42 -21.74
N ALA A 96 -31.36 -7.72 -21.30
CA ALA A 96 -30.44 -8.57 -22.07
C ALA A 96 -31.00 -10.00 -22.28
N ALA A 97 -31.65 -10.57 -21.28
CA ALA A 97 -32.28 -11.89 -21.39
C ALA A 97 -33.46 -11.87 -22.38
N GLU A 98 -34.32 -10.82 -22.33
CA GLU A 98 -35.44 -10.65 -23.25
C GLU A 98 -34.94 -10.47 -24.70
N MET A 99 -33.90 -9.66 -24.91
CA MET A 99 -33.30 -9.48 -26.23
C MET A 99 -32.78 -10.80 -26.80
N ASN A 100 -32.10 -11.62 -25.98
CA ASN A 100 -31.60 -12.93 -26.39
C ASN A 100 -32.75 -13.90 -26.75
N GLN A 101 -33.88 -13.85 -26.04
CA GLN A 101 -35.04 -14.64 -26.34
C GLN A 101 -35.68 -14.20 -27.66
N LEU A 102 -35.89 -12.88 -27.85
CA LEU A 102 -36.44 -12.31 -29.09
C LEU A 102 -35.56 -12.65 -30.30
N ALA A 103 -34.25 -12.58 -30.17
CA ALA A 103 -33.34 -12.94 -31.25
C ALA A 103 -33.52 -14.39 -31.75
N ARG A 104 -33.75 -15.32 -30.80
CA ARG A 104 -34.06 -16.73 -31.13
C ARG A 104 -35.40 -16.86 -31.85
N SER A 105 -36.45 -16.23 -31.30
CA SER A 105 -37.79 -16.27 -31.90
C SER A 105 -37.83 -15.64 -33.31
N ILE A 106 -37.15 -14.53 -33.52
CA ILE A 106 -36.97 -13.92 -34.84
C ILE A 106 -36.34 -14.89 -35.83
N GLY A 107 -35.27 -15.60 -35.39
CA GLY A 107 -34.61 -16.61 -36.21
C GLY A 107 -35.53 -17.79 -36.61
N GLU A 108 -36.39 -18.22 -35.70
CA GLU A 108 -37.39 -19.28 -35.98
C GLU A 108 -38.50 -18.82 -36.93
N LEU A 109 -39.03 -17.59 -36.74
CA LEU A 109 -40.03 -17.00 -37.60
C LEU A 109 -39.54 -16.79 -39.03
N PHE A 110 -38.30 -16.39 -39.23
CA PHE A 110 -37.70 -16.30 -40.56
C PHE A 110 -37.61 -17.68 -41.25
N LYS A 111 -37.23 -18.71 -40.49
CA LYS A 111 -37.15 -20.08 -41.02
C LYS A 111 -38.50 -20.64 -41.42
N SER A 112 -39.58 -20.25 -40.72
CA SER A 112 -40.95 -20.66 -40.97
C SER A 112 -41.68 -19.78 -41.99
N GLY A 113 -41.05 -18.75 -42.57
CA GLY A 113 -41.65 -17.86 -43.57
C GLY A 113 -42.58 -16.77 -43.02
N GLN A 114 -42.66 -16.59 -41.70
CA GLN A 114 -43.52 -15.61 -41.01
C GLN A 114 -42.88 -14.22 -40.92
N GLN A 115 -42.67 -13.58 -42.05
CA GLN A 115 -41.89 -12.36 -42.20
C GLN A 115 -42.48 -11.13 -41.48
N ALA A 116 -43.80 -11.02 -41.45
CA ALA A 116 -44.52 -9.90 -40.80
C ALA A 116 -44.34 -9.92 -39.28
N GLU A 117 -44.47 -11.08 -38.64
CA GLU A 117 -44.26 -11.28 -37.21
C GLU A 117 -42.79 -11.08 -36.83
N ALA A 118 -41.85 -11.58 -37.64
CA ALA A 118 -40.44 -11.34 -37.44
C ALA A 118 -40.08 -9.84 -37.48
N THR A 119 -40.73 -9.06 -38.34
CA THR A 119 -40.51 -7.61 -38.42
C THR A 119 -41.03 -6.88 -37.18
N ALA A 120 -42.22 -7.23 -36.68
CA ALA A 120 -42.75 -6.68 -35.43
C ALA A 120 -41.84 -6.95 -34.21
N LEU A 121 -41.28 -8.15 -34.12
CA LEU A 121 -40.30 -8.48 -33.07
C LEU A 121 -38.96 -7.72 -33.22
N LYS A 122 -38.55 -7.39 -34.46
CA LYS A 122 -37.38 -6.53 -34.70
C LYS A 122 -37.58 -5.11 -34.17
N GLU A 123 -38.79 -4.52 -34.35
CA GLU A 123 -39.11 -3.21 -33.79
C GLU A 123 -39.01 -3.22 -32.26
N LYS A 124 -39.56 -4.25 -31.62
CA LYS A 124 -39.43 -4.44 -30.17
C LYS A 124 -37.97 -4.57 -29.74
N THR A 125 -37.15 -5.29 -30.50
CA THR A 125 -35.71 -5.43 -30.23
C THR A 125 -34.99 -4.07 -30.31
N SER A 126 -35.41 -3.18 -31.23
CA SER A 126 -34.85 -1.83 -31.34
C SER A 126 -35.13 -0.99 -30.08
N VAL A 127 -36.33 -1.06 -29.53
CA VAL A 127 -36.71 -0.36 -28.29
C VAL A 127 -35.86 -0.90 -27.10
N LEU A 128 -35.79 -2.21 -26.99
CA LEU A 128 -34.98 -2.84 -25.91
C LEU A 128 -33.51 -2.50 -26.02
N LYS A 129 -32.97 -2.33 -27.23
CA LYS A 129 -31.55 -1.92 -27.43
C LYS A 129 -31.30 -0.49 -26.94
N THR A 130 -32.25 0.44 -27.14
CA THR A 130 -32.15 1.78 -26.56
C THR A 130 -32.18 1.72 -25.04
N GLN A 131 -33.12 0.97 -24.47
CA GLN A 131 -33.22 0.76 -23.02
C GLN A 131 -31.97 0.10 -22.43
N GLU A 132 -31.37 -0.88 -23.12
CA GLU A 132 -30.12 -1.52 -22.72
C GLU A 132 -28.97 -0.50 -22.63
N THR A 133 -28.90 0.43 -23.62
CA THR A 133 -27.86 1.46 -23.64
C THR A 133 -28.04 2.43 -22.47
N GLU A 134 -29.24 2.92 -22.22
CA GLU A 134 -29.55 3.82 -21.09
C GLU A 134 -29.24 3.15 -19.74
N LEU A 135 -29.63 1.89 -19.58
CA LEU A 135 -29.33 1.13 -18.35
C LEU A 135 -27.83 0.88 -18.16
N LYS A 136 -27.08 0.64 -19.24
CA LYS A 136 -25.61 0.53 -19.18
C LYS A 136 -24.95 1.81 -18.70
N GLU A 137 -25.39 2.96 -19.22
CA GLU A 137 -24.90 4.27 -18.78
C GLU A 137 -25.23 4.52 -17.31
N GLN A 138 -26.45 4.21 -16.88
CA GLN A 138 -26.88 4.34 -15.50
C GLN A 138 -26.08 3.44 -14.56
N VAL A 139 -25.88 2.17 -14.90
CA VAL A 139 -25.06 1.23 -14.11
C VAL A 139 -23.63 1.73 -13.97
N ASN A 140 -23.01 2.19 -15.06
CA ASN A 140 -21.66 2.73 -15.05
C ASN A 140 -21.55 4.01 -14.19
N SER A 141 -22.54 4.90 -14.28
CA SER A 141 -22.58 6.13 -13.47
C SER A 141 -22.69 5.81 -11.97
N LEU A 142 -23.59 4.91 -11.60
CA LEU A 142 -23.78 4.48 -10.21
C LEU A 142 -22.56 3.74 -9.67
N GLU A 143 -21.89 2.93 -10.48
CA GLU A 143 -20.67 2.24 -10.12
C GLU A 143 -19.53 3.21 -9.84
N ASN A 144 -19.33 4.21 -10.71
CA ASN A 144 -18.31 5.25 -10.51
C ASN A 144 -18.59 6.07 -9.24
N ARG A 145 -19.87 6.43 -9.01
CA ARG A 145 -20.28 7.13 -7.78
C ARG A 145 -19.99 6.30 -6.52
N LEU A 146 -20.36 5.02 -6.55
CA LEU A 146 -20.12 4.09 -5.45
C LEU A 146 -18.63 3.98 -5.13
N GLN A 147 -17.78 3.83 -6.16
CA GLN A 147 -16.35 3.78 -6.01
C GLN A 147 -15.79 5.06 -5.42
N THR A 148 -16.23 6.23 -5.89
CA THR A 148 -15.81 7.52 -5.36
C THR A 148 -16.15 7.67 -3.88
N LEU A 149 -17.35 7.30 -3.47
CA LEU A 149 -17.78 7.34 -2.07
C LEU A 149 -16.93 6.40 -1.20
N LEU A 150 -16.72 5.16 -1.66
CA LEU A 150 -15.90 4.18 -0.95
C LEU A 150 -14.44 4.64 -0.81
N TYR A 151 -13.89 5.41 -1.77
CA TYR A 151 -12.55 6.00 -1.69
C TYR A 151 -12.43 7.10 -0.61
N THR A 152 -13.51 7.61 -0.08
CA THR A 152 -13.47 8.58 1.01
C THR A 152 -13.35 7.96 2.40
N LEU A 153 -13.73 6.69 2.55
CA LEU A 153 -13.72 6.00 3.84
C LEU A 153 -12.33 5.40 4.15
N PRO A 154 -11.73 5.70 5.31
CA PRO A 154 -10.56 5.01 5.78
C PRO A 154 -10.89 3.59 6.24
N ASN A 155 -9.86 2.80 6.52
CA ASN A 155 -10.04 1.50 7.14
C ASN A 155 -10.64 1.62 8.55
N VAL A 156 -11.40 0.61 8.94
CA VAL A 156 -12.01 0.53 10.28
C VAL A 156 -10.94 0.12 11.29
N PRO A 157 -10.73 0.90 12.36
CA PRO A 157 -9.78 0.54 13.41
C PRO A 157 -10.11 -0.80 14.08
N HIS A 158 -9.05 -1.56 14.39
CA HIS A 158 -9.15 -2.76 15.20
C HIS A 158 -9.74 -2.46 16.60
N GLN A 159 -10.29 -3.47 17.25
CA GLN A 159 -10.88 -3.30 18.58
C GLN A 159 -9.91 -2.74 19.62
N ASP A 160 -8.63 -3.07 19.53
CA ASP A 160 -7.57 -2.64 20.46
C ASP A 160 -7.14 -1.17 20.28
N VAL A 161 -7.57 -0.51 19.20
CA VAL A 161 -7.30 0.90 18.97
C VAL A 161 -8.20 1.72 19.89
N VAL A 162 -7.59 2.64 20.63
CA VAL A 162 -8.33 3.60 21.46
C VAL A 162 -8.80 4.79 20.63
N GLN A 163 -9.86 5.43 21.08
CA GLN A 163 -10.24 6.72 20.52
C GLN A 163 -9.21 7.77 20.96
N GLY A 164 -8.84 8.65 20.07
CA GLY A 164 -7.90 9.74 20.33
C GLY A 164 -7.87 10.68 19.14
N LYS A 165 -7.33 11.88 19.34
CA LYS A 165 -7.34 12.97 18.37
C LYS A 165 -6.05 13.01 17.53
N ASP A 166 -4.93 12.89 18.21
CA ASP A 166 -3.60 13.06 17.60
C ASP A 166 -2.54 12.24 18.37
N ALA A 167 -1.26 12.46 18.06
CA ALA A 167 -0.13 11.72 18.63
C ALA A 167 -0.03 11.79 20.18
N GLU A 168 -0.62 12.80 20.83
CA GLU A 168 -0.59 12.92 22.30
C GLU A 168 -1.48 11.85 22.97
N ASP A 169 -2.47 11.32 22.25
CA ASP A 169 -3.36 10.25 22.71
C ASP A 169 -2.83 8.84 22.43
N ASN A 170 -1.63 8.71 21.85
CA ASN A 170 -1.02 7.43 21.60
C ASN A 170 -0.58 6.74 22.89
N GLN A 171 -0.72 5.42 22.93
CA GLN A 171 -0.42 4.65 24.13
C GLN A 171 1.01 4.11 24.09
N ASN A 172 1.86 4.55 24.99
CA ASN A 172 3.15 3.91 25.22
C ASN A 172 2.95 2.53 25.88
N ILE A 173 3.28 1.47 25.16
CA ILE A 173 3.05 0.10 25.58
C ILE A 173 4.33 -0.66 25.95
N PHE A 174 5.50 -0.12 25.60
CA PHE A 174 6.78 -0.77 25.83
C PHE A 174 7.94 0.23 25.76
N GLU A 175 8.94 0.09 26.64
CA GLU A 175 10.21 0.81 26.59
C GLU A 175 11.39 -0.13 26.83
N ALA A 176 12.53 0.13 26.18
CA ALA A 176 13.76 -0.62 26.36
C ALA A 176 15.00 0.24 26.04
N GLY A 177 16.13 -0.19 26.56
CA GLY A 177 17.40 0.51 26.42
C GLY A 177 17.57 1.65 27.43
N ALA A 178 18.81 1.97 27.77
CA ALA A 178 19.14 3.06 28.66
C ALA A 178 19.40 4.34 27.86
N ILE A 179 18.77 5.44 28.23
CA ILE A 179 19.08 6.76 27.68
C ILE A 179 20.53 7.11 28.10
N PRO A 180 21.41 7.42 27.13
CA PRO A 180 22.79 7.71 27.44
C PRO A 180 22.92 8.96 28.29
N GLN A 181 23.84 8.89 29.27
CA GLN A 181 24.24 10.03 30.08
C GLN A 181 25.65 10.45 29.66
N PHE A 182 25.83 11.73 29.36
CA PHE A 182 27.11 12.29 28.95
C PHE A 182 27.68 13.20 30.04
N GLU A 183 29.02 13.19 30.21
CA GLU A 183 29.70 14.16 31.05
C GLU A 183 30.05 15.45 30.28
N PHE A 184 29.65 15.54 29.02
CA PHE A 184 29.83 16.68 28.11
C PHE A 184 28.48 17.05 27.46
N GLU A 185 28.40 18.25 26.87
CA GLU A 185 27.24 18.69 26.13
C GLU A 185 27.07 17.88 24.85
N ALA A 186 25.96 17.15 24.75
CA ALA A 186 25.65 16.35 23.57
C ALA A 186 25.40 17.22 22.33
N GLN A 187 26.10 16.92 21.25
CA GLN A 187 25.93 17.64 19.98
C GLN A 187 24.87 16.97 19.11
N PRO A 188 23.96 17.75 18.49
CA PRO A 188 22.98 17.20 17.59
C PRO A 188 23.61 16.68 16.30
N HIS A 189 22.94 15.72 15.67
CA HIS A 189 23.47 15.00 14.50
C HIS A 189 23.90 15.90 13.33
N TRP A 190 23.28 17.05 13.12
CA TRP A 190 23.69 17.99 12.06
C TRP A 190 25.04 18.65 12.34
N ASP A 191 25.38 18.92 13.59
CA ASP A 191 26.68 19.46 13.98
C ASP A 191 27.76 18.37 13.94
N LEU A 192 27.45 17.16 14.43
CA LEU A 192 28.32 15.97 14.31
C LEU A 192 28.57 15.63 12.83
N ALA A 193 27.55 15.66 11.98
CA ALA A 193 27.66 15.43 10.55
C ALA A 193 28.60 16.44 9.87
N LYS A 194 28.55 17.70 10.27
CA LYS A 194 29.47 18.76 9.80
C LYS A 194 30.88 18.56 10.33
N LYS A 195 31.04 18.33 11.64
CA LYS A 195 32.33 18.13 12.32
C LYS A 195 33.13 16.99 11.69
N PHE A 196 32.49 15.85 11.48
CA PHE A 196 33.13 14.63 10.94
C PHE A 196 32.94 14.49 9.41
N LYS A 197 32.41 15.50 8.73
CA LYS A 197 32.19 15.53 7.26
C LYS A 197 31.42 14.32 6.74
N LEU A 198 30.35 13.92 7.44
CA LEU A 198 29.55 12.73 7.12
C LEU A 198 28.41 13.02 6.16
N ILE A 199 27.77 14.19 6.31
CA ILE A 199 26.63 14.61 5.53
C ILE A 199 26.80 16.08 5.16
N ASP A 200 26.48 16.42 3.94
CA ASP A 200 26.57 17.78 3.40
C ASP A 200 25.18 18.24 2.96
N PHE A 201 24.54 19.01 3.82
CA PHE A 201 23.21 19.56 3.57
C PHE A 201 23.25 20.73 2.57
N GLU A 202 24.33 21.51 2.53
CA GLU A 202 24.49 22.66 1.65
C GLU A 202 24.62 22.21 0.19
N LEU A 203 25.35 21.12 -0.07
CA LEU A 203 25.42 20.50 -1.40
C LEU A 203 24.04 20.01 -1.85
N GLY A 204 23.24 19.47 -0.95
CA GLY A 204 21.86 19.06 -1.23
C GLY A 204 21.00 20.23 -1.68
N VAL A 205 21.06 21.34 -0.96
CA VAL A 205 20.36 22.58 -1.32
C VAL A 205 20.83 23.10 -2.68
N LYS A 206 22.13 23.05 -2.95
CA LYS A 206 22.71 23.52 -4.24
C LYS A 206 22.24 22.69 -5.44
N VAL A 207 22.13 21.36 -5.28
CA VAL A 207 21.84 20.46 -6.41
C VAL A 207 20.34 20.30 -6.64
N THR A 208 19.54 20.21 -5.58
CA THR A 208 18.12 19.88 -5.68
C THR A 208 17.24 20.85 -4.87
N GLY A 209 17.59 21.08 -3.61
CA GLY A 209 16.81 21.86 -2.66
C GLY A 209 16.95 21.35 -1.24
N ALA A 210 16.30 22.01 -0.28
CA ALA A 210 16.24 21.53 1.10
C ALA A 210 15.59 20.13 1.16
N GLY A 211 16.02 19.29 2.12
CA GLY A 211 15.48 17.94 2.30
C GLY A 211 16.09 16.87 1.39
N PHE A 212 17.18 17.18 0.66
CA PHE A 212 17.94 16.23 -0.18
C PHE A 212 19.42 16.21 0.23
N PRO A 213 19.81 15.55 1.33
CA PRO A 213 21.18 15.56 1.85
C PRO A 213 22.14 14.75 0.97
N PHE A 214 23.43 15.14 0.97
CA PHE A 214 24.52 14.33 0.42
C PHE A 214 25.25 13.61 1.53
N TYR A 215 25.25 12.29 1.50
CA TYR A 215 26.10 11.47 2.37
C TYR A 215 27.50 11.36 1.76
N ARG A 216 28.57 11.46 2.57
CA ARG A 216 29.96 11.42 2.09
C ARG A 216 30.89 10.68 3.04
N GLY A 217 32.00 10.16 2.51
CA GLY A 217 33.04 9.50 3.30
C GLY A 217 32.51 8.40 4.23
N LYS A 218 32.87 8.46 5.53
CA LYS A 218 32.39 7.50 6.56
C LYS A 218 30.87 7.55 6.70
N GLY A 219 30.21 8.69 6.47
CA GLY A 219 28.74 8.81 6.49
C GLY A 219 28.06 7.99 5.39
N ALA A 220 28.54 8.08 4.15
CA ALA A 220 28.02 7.27 3.04
C ALA A 220 28.29 5.77 3.27
N ARG A 221 29.42 5.43 3.88
CA ARG A 221 29.74 4.05 4.24
C ARG A 221 28.81 3.52 5.32
N LEU A 222 28.52 4.32 6.35
CA LEU A 222 27.58 3.96 7.42
C LEU A 222 26.15 3.80 6.89
N GLN A 223 25.71 4.68 5.98
CA GLN A 223 24.40 4.56 5.32
C GLN A 223 24.25 3.22 4.58
N ARG A 224 25.25 2.83 3.77
CA ARG A 224 25.24 1.52 3.08
C ARG A 224 25.34 0.34 4.04
N ALA A 225 26.09 0.49 5.14
CA ALA A 225 26.21 -0.54 6.18
C ALA A 225 24.86 -0.80 6.86
N LEU A 226 24.10 0.23 7.15
CA LEU A 226 22.74 0.12 7.70
C LEU A 226 21.79 -0.58 6.71
N ILE A 227 21.81 -0.21 5.42
CA ILE A 227 21.00 -0.87 4.39
C ILE A 227 21.29 -2.36 4.36
N GLN A 228 22.55 -2.73 4.23
CA GLN A 228 22.95 -4.13 4.16
C GLN A 228 22.60 -4.90 5.44
N PHE A 229 22.87 -4.33 6.60
CA PHE A 229 22.54 -4.93 7.89
C PHE A 229 21.03 -5.20 8.01
N PHE A 230 20.16 -4.24 7.64
CA PHE A 230 18.73 -4.42 7.73
C PHE A 230 18.18 -5.46 6.75
N LEU A 231 18.73 -5.52 5.54
CA LEU A 231 18.38 -6.55 4.57
C LEU A 231 18.81 -7.95 5.04
N ASP A 232 20.05 -8.10 5.51
CA ASP A 232 20.55 -9.39 6.00
C ASP A 232 19.73 -9.90 7.20
N GLU A 233 19.34 -9.01 8.12
CA GLU A 233 18.47 -9.36 9.24
C GLU A 233 17.03 -9.73 8.78
N ALA A 234 16.48 -9.05 7.79
CA ALA A 234 15.18 -9.39 7.22
C ALA A 234 15.23 -10.77 6.51
N ILE A 235 16.29 -11.04 5.74
CA ILE A 235 16.50 -12.35 5.09
C ILE A 235 16.64 -13.45 6.16
N ALA A 236 17.40 -13.21 7.22
CA ALA A 236 17.54 -14.15 8.33
C ALA A 236 16.19 -14.42 9.06
N ALA A 237 15.26 -13.44 9.06
CA ALA A 237 13.91 -13.60 9.57
C ALA A 237 12.93 -14.27 8.56
N GLY A 238 13.45 -14.71 7.41
CA GLY A 238 12.70 -15.45 6.38
C GLY A 238 11.95 -14.57 5.37
N TYR A 239 12.33 -13.29 5.22
CA TYR A 239 11.82 -12.44 4.17
C TYR A 239 12.59 -12.68 2.87
N GLU A 240 11.87 -12.73 1.74
CA GLU A 240 12.46 -12.73 0.41
C GLU A 240 12.80 -11.29 0.00
N GLU A 241 14.05 -11.05 -0.42
CA GLU A 241 14.50 -9.76 -0.88
C GLU A 241 14.08 -9.49 -2.31
N PHE A 242 13.54 -8.29 -2.56
CA PHE A 242 13.18 -7.77 -3.88
C PHE A 242 13.91 -6.45 -4.15
N ILE A 243 14.34 -6.25 -5.37
CA ILE A 243 14.71 -4.92 -5.89
C ILE A 243 13.55 -4.44 -6.75
N SER A 244 12.80 -3.45 -6.24
CA SER A 244 11.57 -2.98 -6.85
C SER A 244 11.77 -1.70 -7.66
N PRO A 245 10.90 -1.42 -8.66
CA PRO A 245 10.85 -0.13 -9.34
C PRO A 245 10.58 1.04 -8.36
N HIS A 246 11.21 2.19 -8.61
CA HIS A 246 11.00 3.40 -7.80
C HIS A 246 9.87 4.29 -8.35
N MET A 247 9.32 3.95 -9.50
CA MET A 247 8.14 4.59 -10.08
C MET A 247 7.03 3.55 -10.25
N VAL A 248 5.81 3.97 -9.97
CA VAL A 248 4.62 3.11 -10.06
C VAL A 248 3.51 3.82 -10.84
N ASN A 249 2.64 3.03 -11.46
CA ASN A 249 1.44 3.54 -12.11
C ASN A 249 0.33 3.87 -11.08
N GLU A 250 -0.67 4.60 -11.53
CA GLU A 250 -1.82 5.02 -10.74
C GLU A 250 -2.51 3.83 -10.04
N ALA A 251 -2.72 2.73 -10.75
CA ALA A 251 -3.38 1.54 -10.20
C ALA A 251 -2.62 0.94 -9.00
N SER A 252 -1.28 1.06 -8.97
CA SER A 252 -0.47 0.63 -7.83
C SER A 252 -0.65 1.54 -6.62
N GLY A 253 -0.75 2.85 -6.83
CA GLY A 253 -1.04 3.81 -5.76
C GLY A 253 -2.42 3.58 -5.13
N TYR A 254 -3.43 3.30 -5.94
CA TYR A 254 -4.77 2.94 -5.45
C TYR A 254 -4.76 1.59 -4.70
N GLY A 255 -3.98 0.63 -5.16
CA GLY A 255 -3.91 -0.72 -4.58
C GLY A 255 -3.53 -0.72 -3.10
N THR A 256 -2.60 0.12 -2.68
CA THR A 256 -2.14 0.23 -1.29
C THR A 256 -2.80 1.36 -0.50
N GLY A 257 -3.55 2.25 -1.17
CA GLY A 257 -4.25 3.36 -0.50
C GLY A 257 -3.46 4.66 -0.43
N GLN A 258 -2.38 4.78 -1.17
CA GLN A 258 -1.65 6.05 -1.34
C GLN A 258 -2.42 7.03 -2.23
N LEU A 259 -3.26 6.51 -3.12
CA LEU A 259 -4.20 7.29 -3.92
C LEU A 259 -5.65 7.03 -3.47
N PRO A 260 -6.54 8.03 -3.57
CA PRO A 260 -6.27 9.41 -3.98
C PRO A 260 -5.38 10.14 -2.95
N ASP A 261 -4.37 10.86 -3.42
CA ASP A 261 -3.41 11.59 -2.58
C ASP A 261 -4.05 12.87 -2.01
N LYS A 262 -4.77 12.71 -0.90
CA LYS A 262 -5.50 13.81 -0.25
C LYS A 262 -4.57 14.83 0.41
N GLU A 263 -3.36 14.41 0.76
CA GLU A 263 -2.38 15.22 1.47
C GLU A 263 -1.33 15.83 0.53
N GLY A 264 -1.33 15.46 -0.75
CA GLY A 264 -0.36 15.95 -1.73
C GLY A 264 1.07 15.47 -1.47
N GLN A 265 1.22 14.24 -0.95
CA GLN A 265 2.52 13.71 -0.54
C GLN A 265 3.33 13.08 -1.69
N MET A 266 2.67 12.61 -2.75
CA MET A 266 3.33 11.90 -3.83
C MET A 266 3.92 12.85 -4.88
N TYR A 267 5.13 12.57 -5.34
CA TYR A 267 5.68 13.19 -6.54
C TYR A 267 5.08 12.52 -7.77
N TYR A 268 4.53 13.33 -8.68
CA TYR A 268 3.90 12.90 -9.92
C TYR A 268 4.71 13.31 -11.14
N VAL A 269 5.03 12.34 -12.01
CA VAL A 269 5.70 12.51 -13.30
C VAL A 269 4.63 12.61 -14.37
N LYS A 270 4.31 13.85 -14.77
CA LYS A 270 3.13 14.18 -15.56
C LYS A 270 3.15 13.60 -16.98
N GLU A 271 4.31 13.57 -17.62
CA GLU A 271 4.47 13.14 -19.02
C GLU A 271 4.25 11.63 -19.21
N ASP A 272 4.52 10.83 -18.16
CA ASP A 272 4.46 9.37 -18.22
C ASP A 272 3.35 8.77 -17.35
N ASP A 273 2.59 9.60 -16.62
CA ASP A 273 1.55 9.18 -15.66
C ASP A 273 2.08 8.23 -14.57
N PHE A 274 3.30 8.49 -14.08
CA PHE A 274 3.91 7.73 -13.00
C PHE A 274 4.03 8.54 -11.71
N TYR A 275 4.14 7.81 -10.61
CA TYR A 275 4.38 8.37 -9.29
C TYR A 275 5.69 7.83 -8.74
N LEU A 276 6.53 8.69 -8.13
CA LEU A 276 7.65 8.23 -7.32
C LEU A 276 7.13 7.60 -6.03
N ILE A 277 7.68 6.46 -5.65
CA ILE A 277 7.22 5.71 -4.48
C ILE A 277 7.52 6.44 -3.17
N PRO A 278 6.56 6.56 -2.24
CA PRO A 278 6.80 7.07 -0.88
C PRO A 278 7.32 5.98 0.07
N THR A 279 7.26 4.71 -0.35
CA THR A 279 7.64 3.50 0.39
C THR A 279 7.70 2.30 -0.56
N ALA A 280 8.56 1.33 -0.27
CA ALA A 280 8.60 0.06 -1.00
C ALA A 280 7.33 -0.80 -0.80
N GLU A 281 6.51 -0.50 0.20
CA GLU A 281 5.18 -1.11 0.36
C GLU A 281 4.38 -1.11 -0.94
N VAL A 282 4.39 0.02 -1.66
CA VAL A 282 3.59 0.18 -2.87
C VAL A 282 3.96 -0.85 -3.95
N PRO A 283 5.20 -0.93 -4.45
CA PRO A 283 5.55 -1.93 -5.45
C PRO A 283 5.48 -3.36 -4.91
N LEU A 284 5.91 -3.64 -3.67
CA LEU A 284 5.91 -5.00 -3.12
C LEU A 284 4.51 -5.58 -2.99
N THR A 285 3.57 -4.83 -2.40
CA THR A 285 2.21 -5.31 -2.22
C THR A 285 1.49 -5.52 -3.56
N ASN A 286 1.81 -4.68 -4.57
CA ASN A 286 1.25 -4.79 -5.91
C ASN A 286 1.79 -5.97 -6.75
N ILE A 287 2.82 -6.70 -6.31
CA ILE A 287 3.23 -7.97 -6.92
C ILE A 287 2.05 -8.94 -7.00
N TYR A 288 1.20 -8.89 -5.99
CA TYR A 288 0.03 -9.78 -5.86
C TYR A 288 -1.29 -9.14 -6.31
N ARG A 289 -1.27 -8.02 -7.02
CA ARG A 289 -2.49 -7.44 -7.60
C ARG A 289 -3.13 -8.38 -8.62
N ASP A 290 -4.46 -8.56 -8.53
CA ASP A 290 -5.28 -9.45 -9.35
C ASP A 290 -4.90 -10.95 -9.24
N VAL A 291 -4.27 -11.37 -8.13
CA VAL A 291 -3.84 -12.74 -7.89
C VAL A 291 -4.84 -13.48 -7.01
N ILE A 292 -5.07 -14.75 -7.33
CA ILE A 292 -5.76 -15.71 -6.45
C ILE A 292 -4.73 -16.75 -6.02
N LEU A 293 -4.37 -16.73 -4.75
CA LEU A 293 -3.45 -17.71 -4.17
C LEU A 293 -4.13 -19.10 -4.08
N PRO A 294 -3.34 -20.19 -4.10
CA PRO A 294 -3.89 -21.53 -3.89
C PRO A 294 -4.51 -21.65 -2.51
N ASP A 295 -5.31 -22.70 -2.33
CA ASP A 295 -5.84 -23.11 -1.03
C ASP A 295 -4.71 -23.48 -0.06
N GLY A 296 -4.94 -23.25 1.21
CA GLY A 296 -4.02 -23.60 2.28
C GLY A 296 -3.55 -22.41 3.12
N ASN A 297 -2.85 -22.74 4.19
CA ASN A 297 -2.27 -21.76 5.09
C ASN A 297 -0.95 -21.24 4.48
N PHE A 298 -0.90 -19.96 4.15
CA PHE A 298 0.25 -19.30 3.56
C PHE A 298 0.70 -18.12 4.42
N SER A 299 1.98 -17.80 4.30
CA SER A 299 2.61 -16.61 4.86
C SER A 299 3.69 -16.16 3.89
N ILE A 300 3.45 -15.06 3.20
CA ILE A 300 4.37 -14.49 2.20
C ILE A 300 5.08 -13.31 2.85
N LYS A 301 6.41 -13.39 2.94
CA LYS A 301 7.25 -12.39 3.55
C LYS A 301 8.18 -11.77 2.50
N MET A 302 8.13 -10.47 2.32
CA MET A 302 8.91 -9.72 1.33
C MET A 302 9.63 -8.56 1.99
N CYS A 303 10.86 -8.27 1.56
CA CYS A 303 11.57 -7.06 1.95
C CYS A 303 12.19 -6.37 0.73
N SER A 304 12.37 -5.07 0.82
CA SER A 304 13.06 -4.28 -0.19
C SER A 304 13.70 -3.04 0.42
N TYR A 305 14.89 -2.73 -0.03
CA TYR A 305 15.48 -1.41 0.12
C TYR A 305 15.08 -0.52 -1.04
N THR A 306 14.62 0.69 -0.73
CA THR A 306 14.39 1.73 -1.74
C THR A 306 14.67 3.13 -1.21
N PRO A 307 15.09 4.07 -2.08
CA PRO A 307 14.82 5.47 -1.83
C PRO A 307 13.30 5.67 -1.81
N CYS A 308 12.85 6.54 -0.91
CA CYS A 308 11.46 6.94 -0.74
C CYS A 308 11.33 8.43 -1.00
N PHE A 309 10.25 8.85 -1.65
CA PHE A 309 10.05 10.24 -2.07
C PHE A 309 8.75 10.77 -1.48
N ARG A 310 8.84 11.83 -0.66
CA ARG A 310 7.68 12.50 -0.07
C ARG A 310 7.77 13.99 -0.26
N ARG A 311 6.68 14.62 -0.68
CA ARG A 311 6.63 16.07 -0.86
C ARG A 311 6.64 16.84 0.45
N GLU A 312 6.39 16.15 1.58
CA GLU A 312 6.30 16.73 2.92
C GLU A 312 5.37 17.97 2.96
N ALA A 313 4.27 17.90 2.18
CA ALA A 313 3.29 18.96 2.10
C ALA A 313 2.69 19.25 3.48
N GLY A 314 2.58 20.54 3.83
CA GLY A 314 2.04 20.97 5.12
C GLY A 314 3.01 20.87 6.31
N SER A 315 4.30 20.55 6.09
CA SER A 315 5.29 20.44 7.18
C SER A 315 5.96 21.78 7.55
N TYR A 316 5.49 22.90 7.03
CA TYR A 316 6.00 24.23 7.35
C TYR A 316 5.94 24.50 8.88
N GLY A 317 7.09 24.87 9.47
CA GLY A 317 7.21 25.16 10.90
C GLY A 317 7.40 23.93 11.80
N LYS A 318 7.36 22.71 11.29
CA LYS A 318 7.77 21.50 12.01
C LYS A 318 9.30 21.39 12.00
N ASP A 319 9.85 20.59 12.95
CA ASP A 319 11.30 20.36 13.03
C ASP A 319 11.82 19.68 11.76
N VAL A 320 12.37 20.48 10.83
CA VAL A 320 12.89 20.05 9.52
C VAL A 320 14.43 20.05 9.50
N ARG A 321 15.11 20.30 10.65
CA ARG A 321 16.57 20.41 10.69
C ARG A 321 17.23 19.04 10.57
N GLY A 322 18.34 19.00 9.82
CA GLY A 322 19.16 17.79 9.69
C GLY A 322 18.45 16.67 8.95
N LEU A 323 18.40 15.49 9.58
CA LEU A 323 17.79 14.27 9.04
C LEU A 323 16.35 14.00 9.54
N ASN A 324 15.78 14.91 10.31
CA ASN A 324 14.47 14.68 10.94
C ASN A 324 13.34 14.56 9.92
N ARG A 325 13.42 15.32 8.79
CA ARG A 325 12.39 15.32 7.74
C ARG A 325 13.02 15.61 6.36
N LEU A 326 12.83 14.69 5.43
CA LEU A 326 13.48 14.72 4.13
C LEU A 326 12.48 14.43 3.01
N HIS A 327 12.71 15.07 1.85
CA HIS A 327 11.95 14.80 0.61
C HIS A 327 12.38 13.50 -0.06
N GLN A 328 13.66 13.12 0.11
CA GLN A 328 14.21 11.84 -0.32
C GLN A 328 14.96 11.19 0.83
N PHE A 329 14.66 9.93 1.11
CA PHE A 329 15.32 9.17 2.16
C PHE A 329 15.31 7.68 1.84
N ASP A 330 16.25 6.95 2.45
CA ASP A 330 16.38 5.51 2.30
C ASP A 330 15.58 4.76 3.37
N LYS A 331 14.95 3.66 2.97
CA LYS A 331 14.19 2.79 3.88
C LYS A 331 14.28 1.34 3.45
N VAL A 332 14.46 0.44 4.41
CA VAL A 332 14.18 -0.98 4.23
C VAL A 332 12.75 -1.23 4.71
N GLU A 333 11.94 -1.81 3.85
CA GLU A 333 10.54 -2.13 4.12
C GLU A 333 10.34 -3.63 4.15
N ILE A 334 9.54 -4.10 5.09
CA ILE A 334 9.05 -5.48 5.15
C ILE A 334 7.54 -5.50 4.92
N VAL A 335 7.08 -6.40 4.06
CA VAL A 335 5.67 -6.55 3.70
C VAL A 335 5.26 -8.01 3.85
N ARG A 336 4.07 -8.24 4.36
CA ARG A 336 3.51 -9.59 4.46
C ARG A 336 2.15 -9.68 3.81
N VAL A 337 1.91 -10.83 3.14
CA VAL A 337 0.58 -11.27 2.72
C VAL A 337 0.26 -12.53 3.51
N GLU A 338 -0.83 -12.48 4.27
CA GLU A 338 -1.15 -13.51 5.26
C GLU A 338 -2.54 -14.10 5.06
N HIS A 339 -2.65 -15.37 5.41
CA HIS A 339 -3.95 -15.95 5.73
C HIS A 339 -4.54 -15.19 6.94
N PRO A 340 -5.85 -14.84 6.95
CA PRO A 340 -6.46 -14.08 8.04
C PRO A 340 -6.17 -14.61 9.45
N ASP A 341 -6.13 -15.94 9.62
CA ASP A 341 -5.86 -16.59 10.91
C ASP A 341 -4.42 -16.35 11.43
N ASN A 342 -3.49 -16.02 10.55
CA ASN A 342 -2.09 -15.78 10.91
C ASN A 342 -1.80 -14.32 11.27
N THR A 343 -2.72 -13.40 11.02
CA THR A 343 -2.47 -11.95 11.06
C THR A 343 -1.92 -11.46 12.39
N ALA A 344 -2.48 -11.90 13.50
CA ALA A 344 -2.02 -11.51 14.84
C ALA A 344 -0.58 -11.97 15.08
N LYS A 345 -0.29 -13.24 14.81
CA LYS A 345 1.07 -13.81 14.92
C LYS A 345 2.05 -13.10 14.01
N ALA A 346 1.63 -12.78 12.78
CA ALA A 346 2.47 -12.07 11.82
C ALA A 346 2.84 -10.66 12.30
N LEU A 347 1.88 -9.96 12.91
CA LEU A 347 2.12 -8.64 13.51
C LEU A 347 3.13 -8.74 14.65
N ASP A 348 2.96 -9.70 15.58
CA ASP A 348 3.90 -9.91 16.69
C ASP A 348 5.32 -10.23 16.19
N GLU A 349 5.46 -11.10 15.17
CA GLU A 349 6.75 -11.40 14.55
C GLU A 349 7.41 -10.16 13.94
N MET A 350 6.64 -9.26 13.32
CA MET A 350 7.16 -8.00 12.76
C MET A 350 7.62 -7.05 13.87
N LEU A 351 6.85 -6.92 14.94
CA LEU A 351 7.23 -6.10 16.10
C LEU A 351 8.52 -6.62 16.74
N GLU A 352 8.64 -7.92 16.94
CA GLU A 352 9.87 -8.53 17.49
C GLU A 352 11.07 -8.35 16.55
N HIS A 353 10.86 -8.40 15.23
CA HIS A 353 11.94 -8.13 14.27
C HIS A 353 12.47 -6.70 14.43
N VAL A 354 11.62 -5.69 14.54
CA VAL A 354 12.02 -4.28 14.73
C VAL A 354 12.70 -4.09 16.10
N LYS A 355 12.20 -4.69 17.18
CA LYS A 355 12.84 -4.67 18.49
C LYS A 355 14.27 -5.23 18.42
N ASN A 356 14.46 -6.36 17.74
CA ASN A 356 15.76 -6.99 17.57
C ASN A 356 16.75 -6.08 16.82
N LEU A 357 16.32 -5.36 15.79
CA LEU A 357 17.14 -4.39 15.07
C LEU A 357 17.61 -3.26 16.00
N LEU A 358 16.68 -2.66 16.77
CA LEU A 358 17.00 -1.57 17.69
C LEU A 358 17.92 -2.01 18.84
N ASN A 359 17.71 -3.21 19.39
CA ASN A 359 18.57 -3.80 20.40
C ASN A 359 20.00 -4.03 19.87
N LYS A 360 20.15 -4.54 18.63
CA LYS A 360 21.46 -4.73 17.98
C LYS A 360 22.17 -3.41 17.67
N LEU A 361 21.41 -2.34 17.46
CA LEU A 361 21.92 -0.98 17.29
C LEU A 361 22.21 -0.28 18.64
N GLU A 362 21.90 -0.92 19.75
CA GLU A 362 22.14 -0.41 21.12
C GLU A 362 21.46 0.97 21.33
N LEU A 363 20.26 1.15 20.80
CA LEU A 363 19.49 2.39 20.89
C LEU A 363 18.35 2.26 21.92
N PRO A 364 18.11 3.26 22.78
CA PRO A 364 16.93 3.31 23.63
C PRO A 364 15.69 3.59 22.79
N TYR A 365 14.62 2.81 22.99
CA TYR A 365 13.41 2.96 22.20
C TYR A 365 12.14 2.72 23.02
N ARG A 366 11.03 3.25 22.53
CA ARG A 366 9.68 2.95 23.00
C ARG A 366 8.75 2.55 21.85
N ILE A 367 7.66 1.88 22.19
CA ILE A 367 6.65 1.46 21.25
C ILE A 367 5.32 2.12 21.62
N LEU A 368 4.76 2.85 20.66
CA LEU A 368 3.46 3.48 20.79
C LEU A 368 2.42 2.68 19.98
N ARG A 369 1.29 2.37 20.61
CA ARG A 369 0.09 1.96 19.89
C ARG A 369 -0.69 3.20 19.51
N LEU A 370 -0.89 3.43 18.22
CA LEU A 370 -1.54 4.64 17.74
C LEU A 370 -3.03 4.65 18.09
N CYS A 371 -3.52 5.82 18.47
CA CYS A 371 -4.94 6.09 18.60
C CYS A 371 -5.62 6.27 17.24
N GLY A 372 -6.94 6.25 17.21
CA GLY A 372 -7.70 6.33 15.96
C GLY A 372 -7.44 7.59 15.16
N GLY A 373 -7.17 8.74 15.80
CA GLY A 373 -6.94 10.02 15.13
C GLY A 373 -5.56 10.16 14.49
N ASP A 374 -4.56 9.40 14.95
CA ASP A 374 -3.18 9.44 14.45
C ASP A 374 -2.86 8.33 13.43
N MET A 375 -3.74 7.36 13.29
CA MET A 375 -3.54 6.25 12.35
C MET A 375 -3.65 6.67 10.88
N GLY A 376 -2.76 6.16 10.04
CA GLY A 376 -2.82 6.29 8.59
C GLY A 376 -4.13 5.79 7.97
N PHE A 377 -4.53 6.35 6.83
CA PHE A 377 -5.83 6.11 6.18
C PHE A 377 -6.16 4.61 5.95
N ALA A 378 -5.19 3.83 5.52
CA ALA A 378 -5.37 2.42 5.17
C ALA A 378 -5.25 1.46 6.36
N SER A 379 -4.67 1.90 7.48
CA SER A 379 -4.34 1.05 8.62
C SER A 379 -5.55 0.69 9.48
N ALA A 380 -5.60 -0.56 9.96
CA ALA A 380 -6.54 -1.02 10.99
C ALA A 380 -5.92 -0.99 12.40
N LEU A 381 -4.60 -1.16 12.51
CA LEU A 381 -3.84 -1.12 13.75
C LEU A 381 -2.39 -0.79 13.41
N THR A 382 -1.80 0.16 14.13
CA THR A 382 -0.42 0.60 13.91
C THR A 382 0.32 0.70 15.24
N TYR A 383 1.59 0.29 15.21
CA TYR A 383 2.56 0.49 16.26
C TYR A 383 3.75 1.25 15.72
N ASP A 384 4.07 2.38 16.35
CA ASP A 384 5.25 3.18 16.02
C ASP A 384 6.37 2.92 17.01
N PHE A 385 7.57 2.79 16.47
CA PHE A 385 8.80 2.70 17.25
C PHE A 385 9.47 4.07 17.22
N GLU A 386 9.77 4.57 18.39
CA GLU A 386 10.51 5.82 18.55
C GLU A 386 11.82 5.56 19.27
N VAL A 387 12.88 6.21 18.82
CA VAL A 387 14.21 6.19 19.44
C VAL A 387 14.47 7.53 20.10
N TYR A 388 15.04 7.52 21.30
CA TYR A 388 15.40 8.75 21.98
C TYR A 388 16.61 9.41 21.32
N SER A 389 16.51 10.68 20.99
CA SER A 389 17.59 11.53 20.49
C SER A 389 18.20 12.28 21.65
N ALA A 390 19.42 11.90 22.02
CA ALA A 390 20.03 12.37 23.25
C ALA A 390 20.39 13.88 23.22
N ALA A 391 20.72 14.42 22.05
CA ALA A 391 21.03 15.83 21.90
C ALA A 391 19.82 16.73 21.66
N GLN A 392 18.71 16.15 21.14
CA GLN A 392 17.46 16.89 20.92
C GLN A 392 16.50 16.70 22.11
N GLU A 393 16.82 15.82 23.05
CA GLU A 393 16.01 15.48 24.23
C GLU A 393 14.56 15.10 23.90
N LYS A 394 14.38 14.35 22.79
CA LYS A 394 13.06 13.94 22.30
C LYS A 394 13.05 12.57 21.67
N TRP A 395 11.87 11.98 21.59
CA TRP A 395 11.63 10.75 20.87
C TRP A 395 11.43 11.03 19.38
N LEU A 396 12.03 10.21 18.53
CA LEU A 396 11.95 10.28 17.06
C LEU A 396 11.40 8.96 16.53
N GLU A 397 10.29 9.01 15.82
CA GLU A 397 9.73 7.85 15.12
C GLU A 397 10.72 7.33 14.06
N VAL A 398 11.08 6.05 14.14
CA VAL A 398 12.04 5.39 13.25
C VAL A 398 11.41 4.23 12.47
N SER A 399 10.27 3.73 12.91
CA SER A 399 9.52 2.67 12.25
C SER A 399 8.05 2.77 12.59
N SER A 400 7.21 2.39 11.63
CA SER A 400 5.79 2.15 11.81
C SER A 400 5.48 0.75 11.31
N VAL A 401 4.82 -0.08 12.11
CA VAL A 401 4.37 -1.43 11.76
C VAL A 401 2.86 -1.44 11.76
N SER A 402 2.28 -1.72 10.60
CA SER A 402 0.82 -1.61 10.38
C SER A 402 0.20 -2.91 9.86
N ARG A 403 -1.01 -3.13 10.28
CA ARG A 403 -1.92 -4.17 9.83
C ARG A 403 -3.09 -3.51 9.09
N PHE A 404 -3.45 -4.04 7.91
CA PHE A 404 -4.49 -3.47 7.05
C PHE A 404 -5.74 -4.35 6.93
N ASP A 405 -5.70 -5.57 7.45
CA ASP A 405 -6.74 -6.59 7.25
C ASP A 405 -7.04 -6.76 5.75
N THR A 406 -8.31 -6.67 5.35
CA THR A 406 -8.75 -6.83 3.96
C THR A 406 -8.70 -5.54 3.14
N PHE A 407 -8.33 -4.40 3.71
CA PHE A 407 -8.44 -3.10 3.04
C PHE A 407 -7.62 -2.99 1.76
N GLN A 408 -6.35 -3.38 1.80
CA GLN A 408 -5.48 -3.36 0.62
C GLN A 408 -5.79 -4.52 -0.31
N THR A 409 -6.02 -5.72 0.22
CA THR A 409 -6.28 -6.91 -0.60
C THR A 409 -7.58 -6.82 -1.38
N ASN A 410 -8.58 -6.14 -0.83
CA ASN A 410 -9.80 -5.82 -1.56
C ASN A 410 -9.52 -4.89 -2.75
N ARG A 411 -8.73 -3.82 -2.55
CA ARG A 411 -8.30 -2.91 -3.63
C ARG A 411 -7.45 -3.61 -4.69
N LEU A 412 -6.57 -4.50 -4.26
CA LEU A 412 -5.67 -5.29 -5.11
C LEU A 412 -6.38 -6.47 -5.78
N LYS A 413 -7.61 -6.83 -5.38
CA LYS A 413 -8.28 -8.08 -5.73
C LYS A 413 -7.43 -9.32 -5.38
N LEU A 414 -6.65 -9.22 -4.31
CA LEU A 414 -5.81 -10.30 -3.81
C LEU A 414 -6.63 -11.21 -2.91
N ARG A 415 -6.80 -12.44 -3.36
CA ARG A 415 -7.64 -13.46 -2.72
C ARG A 415 -6.90 -14.78 -2.64
N PHE A 416 -7.42 -15.70 -1.87
CA PHE A 416 -7.00 -17.10 -1.87
C PHE A 416 -8.21 -18.00 -2.03
N LYS A 417 -7.96 -19.23 -2.46
CA LYS A 417 -8.99 -20.29 -2.49
C LYS A 417 -9.25 -20.76 -1.06
N ASP A 418 -10.52 -20.86 -0.70
CA ASP A 418 -11.00 -21.29 0.60
C ASP A 418 -12.15 -22.29 0.33
N ASP A 419 -11.81 -23.57 0.17
CA ASP A 419 -12.70 -24.61 -0.34
C ASP A 419 -13.32 -24.23 -1.70
N LYS A 420 -14.64 -23.98 -1.69
CA LYS A 420 -15.43 -23.66 -2.90
C LYS A 420 -15.55 -22.17 -3.19
N LYS A 421 -15.04 -21.29 -2.32
CA LYS A 421 -15.10 -19.83 -2.45
C LYS A 421 -13.71 -19.22 -2.53
N THR A 422 -13.66 -17.94 -2.82
CA THR A 422 -12.44 -17.14 -2.68
C THR A 422 -12.62 -16.13 -1.56
N THR A 423 -11.61 -16.00 -0.72
CA THR A 423 -11.60 -15.09 0.45
C THR A 423 -10.43 -14.11 0.31
N LEU A 424 -10.59 -12.90 0.85
CA LEU A 424 -9.53 -11.89 0.83
C LEU A 424 -8.40 -12.27 1.79
N CYS A 425 -7.16 -12.05 1.35
CA CYS A 425 -5.99 -12.15 2.21
C CYS A 425 -5.92 -10.94 3.16
N HIS A 426 -5.02 -10.99 4.14
CA HIS A 426 -4.63 -9.83 4.92
C HIS A 426 -3.24 -9.33 4.51
N THR A 427 -2.97 -8.03 4.67
CA THR A 427 -1.65 -7.44 4.47
C THR A 427 -1.16 -6.73 5.73
N LEU A 428 0.16 -6.74 5.88
CA LEU A 428 0.88 -6.00 6.89
C LEU A 428 2.13 -5.38 6.25
N ASN A 429 2.57 -4.24 6.75
CA ASN A 429 3.87 -3.66 6.42
C ASN A 429 4.60 -3.18 7.67
N GLY A 430 5.88 -2.92 7.51
CA GLY A 430 6.68 -2.27 8.55
C GLY A 430 7.99 -1.74 8.00
N SER A 431 8.43 -0.61 8.53
CA SER A 431 9.78 -0.12 8.24
C SER A 431 10.80 -0.88 9.09
N ALA A 432 11.79 -1.47 8.43
CA ALA A 432 12.85 -2.23 9.09
C ALA A 432 14.26 -1.73 8.71
N LEU A 433 14.64 -0.43 8.80
CA LEU A 433 14.05 0.75 9.40
C LEU A 433 14.11 1.95 8.44
N ALA A 434 13.59 3.13 8.86
CA ALA A 434 13.80 4.39 8.15
C ALA A 434 15.19 4.97 8.51
N LEU A 435 16.10 4.97 7.54
CA LEU A 435 17.52 5.22 7.80
C LEU A 435 17.87 6.61 8.34
N PRO A 436 17.24 7.72 7.90
CA PRO A 436 17.69 9.04 8.33
C PRO A 436 17.63 9.26 9.83
N ARG A 437 16.49 8.93 10.45
CA ARG A 437 16.30 9.11 11.89
C ARG A 437 17.11 8.09 12.71
N ILE A 438 17.29 6.87 12.18
CA ILE A 438 18.22 5.89 12.77
C ILE A 438 19.66 6.41 12.73
N LEU A 439 20.11 6.94 11.60
CA LEU A 439 21.44 7.51 11.49
C LEU A 439 21.61 8.71 12.44
N ALA A 440 20.63 9.61 12.50
CA ALA A 440 20.64 10.73 13.45
C ALA A 440 20.79 10.23 14.90
N SER A 441 19.98 9.25 15.28
CA SER A 441 20.00 8.67 16.63
C SER A 441 21.30 7.94 16.93
N LEU A 442 21.89 7.22 15.96
CA LEU A 442 23.19 6.59 16.12
C LEU A 442 24.30 7.61 16.37
N LEU A 443 24.33 8.70 15.58
CA LEU A 443 25.32 9.75 15.75
C LEU A 443 25.20 10.40 17.14
N GLU A 444 23.98 10.71 17.57
CA GLU A 444 23.73 11.40 18.83
C GLU A 444 23.93 10.51 20.06
N ASN A 445 23.42 9.27 20.03
CA ASN A 445 23.45 8.40 21.22
C ASN A 445 24.80 7.70 21.41
N HIS A 446 25.62 7.59 20.38
CA HIS A 446 26.94 6.92 20.48
C HIS A 446 28.12 7.90 20.39
N GLN A 447 27.87 9.22 20.52
CA GLN A 447 28.93 10.21 20.55
C GLN A 447 29.77 10.09 21.82
N THR A 448 31.06 10.39 21.68
CA THR A 448 32.07 10.48 22.76
C THR A 448 32.85 11.78 22.56
N GLU A 449 33.69 12.15 23.50
CA GLU A 449 34.61 13.31 23.34
C GLU A 449 35.53 13.18 22.13
N GLN A 450 35.94 11.96 21.78
CA GLN A 450 36.92 11.67 20.72
C GLN A 450 36.24 11.39 19.36
N GLY A 451 34.98 10.97 19.35
CA GLY A 451 34.33 10.59 18.10
C GLY A 451 32.96 9.93 18.31
N ILE A 452 32.55 9.12 17.36
CA ILE A 452 31.26 8.41 17.43
C ILE A 452 31.52 6.90 17.36
N ARG A 453 31.17 6.18 18.39
CA ARG A 453 31.29 4.72 18.48
C ARG A 453 30.30 4.05 17.53
N ILE A 454 30.70 3.03 16.82
CA ILE A 454 29.83 2.23 15.97
C ILE A 454 29.38 0.98 16.74
N PRO A 455 28.06 0.70 16.81
CA PRO A 455 27.53 -0.52 17.40
C PRO A 455 28.21 -1.77 16.84
N LYS A 456 28.45 -2.77 17.71
CA LYS A 456 29.18 -3.98 17.34
C LYS A 456 28.59 -4.67 16.11
N ALA A 457 27.24 -4.71 16.00
CA ALA A 457 26.54 -5.32 14.87
C ALA A 457 26.87 -4.68 13.51
N LEU A 458 27.26 -3.40 13.50
CA LEU A 458 27.56 -2.67 12.25
C LEU A 458 29.05 -2.70 11.87
N GLN A 459 29.96 -3.06 12.78
CA GLN A 459 31.41 -2.93 12.56
C GLN A 459 31.91 -3.77 11.38
N ALA A 460 31.35 -4.96 11.16
CA ALA A 460 31.70 -5.80 10.01
C ALA A 460 31.29 -5.15 8.67
N TYR A 461 30.18 -4.43 8.64
CA TYR A 461 29.66 -3.75 7.46
C TYR A 461 30.37 -2.42 7.19
N THR A 462 30.67 -1.66 8.22
CA THR A 462 31.37 -0.37 8.11
C THR A 462 32.85 -0.54 7.82
N GLY A 463 33.50 -1.56 8.42
CA GLY A 463 34.96 -1.75 8.39
C GLY A 463 35.70 -0.77 9.31
N PHE A 464 35.00 -0.10 10.22
CA PHE A 464 35.56 0.73 11.29
C PHE A 464 34.64 0.66 12.54
N SER A 465 35.25 0.91 13.72
CA SER A 465 34.55 0.89 15.00
C SER A 465 34.28 2.28 15.59
N VAL A 466 34.91 3.32 15.01
CA VAL A 466 34.78 4.72 15.45
C VAL A 466 34.81 5.65 14.24
N ILE A 467 34.02 6.69 14.30
CA ILE A 467 34.11 7.87 13.44
C ILE A 467 34.85 8.95 14.23
N ASP A 468 36.04 9.29 13.78
CA ASP A 468 36.96 10.25 14.34
C ASP A 468 37.34 11.37 13.35
#